data_e8bf2b1d862312eb6910535036750489
#
_entry.id   e8bf2b1d862312eb6910535036750489
#
_cell.length_a   1.000
_cell.length_b   1.000
_cell.length_c   1.000
_cell.angle_alpha   90.00
_cell.angle_beta   90.00
_cell.angle_gamma   90.00
#
_symmetry.space_group_name_H-M   'P 1'
#
loop_
_entity.id
_entity.type
_entity.pdbx_description
1 polymer ?
#
loop_
_entity_poly.entity_id
_entity_poly.type
_entity_poly.pdbx_seq_one_letter_code
_entity_poly.pdbx_strand_id
1 'polypeptide(L)'
;MPFIKCTRDSLLKPLQIVGGIVEGRQSMAILSNILVEKMNEKVTFTATDLEIQTQVTADVGEGEGEVKTTLPAAKLTALLNAITGSGTEVTLEDEGRHVVLRSGNDARFSLAPLAADGYPKLTAGTMDAEITEIGRAHV
;
A
#
# COMPACT_ATOMS: atom_id res chain seq x y z
N MET A 1 17.43 2.21 -3.05
CA MET A 1 17.03 1.00 -2.32
C MET A 1 15.54 0.89 -2.25
N PRO A 2 14.98 -0.22 -2.67
CA PRO A 2 13.55 -0.39 -2.53
C PRO A 2 13.16 -0.53 -1.06
N PHE A 3 12.01 -0.03 -0.72
CA PHE A 3 11.50 -0.20 0.63
C PHE A 3 10.48 -1.33 0.73
N ILE A 4 10.02 -1.84 -0.41
CA ILE A 4 9.17 -3.04 -0.45
C ILE A 4 9.76 -3.97 -1.50
N LYS A 5 9.85 -5.24 -1.15
CA LYS A 5 10.32 -6.27 -2.07
C LYS A 5 9.61 -7.56 -1.73
N CYS A 6 8.83 -8.07 -2.66
CA CYS A 6 8.04 -9.27 -2.41
C CYS A 6 7.50 -9.79 -3.73
N THR A 7 6.72 -10.87 -3.66
CA THR A 7 6.07 -11.34 -4.87
C THR A 7 4.85 -10.48 -5.17
N ARG A 8 4.41 -10.53 -6.42
CA ARG A 8 3.24 -9.78 -6.84
C ARG A 8 2.03 -10.05 -5.94
N ASP A 9 1.77 -11.32 -5.66
CA ASP A 9 0.61 -11.68 -4.85
C ASP A 9 0.73 -11.19 -3.41
N SER A 10 1.94 -11.20 -2.88
CA SER A 10 2.15 -10.74 -1.50
C SER A 10 1.84 -9.26 -1.35
N LEU A 11 2.04 -8.48 -2.40
CA LEU A 11 1.69 -7.08 -2.36
C LEU A 11 0.23 -6.85 -2.73
N LEU A 12 -0.28 -7.63 -3.66
CA LEU A 12 -1.65 -7.45 -4.14
C LEU A 12 -2.69 -7.76 -3.07
N LYS A 13 -2.44 -8.76 -2.23
CA LYS A 13 -3.39 -9.15 -1.21
C LYS A 13 -3.79 -8.01 -0.26
N PRO A 14 -2.83 -7.34 0.39
CA PRO A 14 -3.22 -6.25 1.28
C PRO A 14 -3.91 -5.12 0.54
N LEU A 15 -3.52 -4.88 -0.71
CA LEU A 15 -4.15 -3.83 -1.48
C LEU A 15 -5.60 -4.15 -1.81
N GLN A 16 -5.90 -5.42 -2.05
CA GLN A 16 -7.27 -5.81 -2.30
C GLN A 16 -8.14 -5.68 -1.06
N ILE A 17 -7.56 -5.94 0.10
CA ILE A 17 -8.31 -5.83 1.34
C ILE A 17 -8.65 -4.37 1.65
N VAL A 18 -7.65 -3.48 1.58
CA VAL A 18 -7.90 -2.08 1.90
C VAL A 18 -8.56 -1.34 0.74
N GLY A 19 -8.40 -1.84 -0.48
CA GLY A 19 -8.91 -1.16 -1.66
C GLY A 19 -10.42 -1.08 -1.73
N GLY A 20 -11.11 -1.95 -0.99
CA GLY A 20 -12.56 -1.91 -1.00
C GLY A 20 -13.13 -0.62 -0.44
N ILE A 21 -12.36 0.08 0.39
CA ILE A 21 -12.81 1.35 0.94
C ILE A 21 -12.57 2.49 -0.04
N VAL A 22 -11.59 2.34 -0.92
CA VAL A 22 -11.19 3.40 -1.83
C VAL A 22 -12.01 3.39 -3.12
N GLU A 23 -13.10 2.67 -3.14
CA GLU A 23 -13.92 2.59 -4.33
C GLU A 23 -14.68 3.88 -4.58
N GLY A 24 -14.88 4.17 -5.86
CA GLY A 24 -15.73 5.28 -6.26
C GLY A 24 -15.05 6.61 -6.13
N ARG A 25 -15.86 7.64 -6.16
CA ARG A 25 -15.34 8.99 -6.10
C ARG A 25 -15.16 9.44 -4.68
N GLN A 26 -14.02 10.01 -4.43
CA GLN A 26 -13.75 10.57 -3.13
C GLN A 26 -13.72 12.09 -3.24
N SER A 27 -14.29 12.76 -2.25
CA SER A 27 -14.32 14.21 -2.24
C SER A 27 -12.92 14.80 -2.02
N MET A 28 -12.03 14.05 -1.40
CA MET A 28 -10.65 14.47 -1.20
C MET A 28 -9.75 13.55 -2.02
N ALA A 29 -8.87 14.16 -2.81
CA ALA A 29 -8.00 13.39 -3.67
C ALA A 29 -7.16 12.39 -2.89
N ILE A 30 -6.72 12.77 -1.70
CA ILE A 30 -5.85 11.90 -0.91
C ILE A 30 -6.56 10.62 -0.49
N LEU A 31 -7.88 10.60 -0.45
CA LEU A 31 -8.63 9.40 -0.09
C LEU A 31 -8.63 8.36 -1.21
N SER A 32 -8.21 8.74 -2.40
CA SER A 32 -8.00 7.78 -3.48
C SER A 32 -6.69 7.03 -3.31
N ASN A 33 -5.87 7.48 -2.39
CA ASN A 33 -4.60 6.85 -2.10
C ASN A 33 -4.72 6.00 -0.84
N ILE A 34 -3.80 5.08 -0.70
CA ILE A 34 -3.64 4.35 0.55
C ILE A 34 -2.40 4.86 1.24
N LEU A 35 -2.45 4.88 2.56
CA LEU A 35 -1.30 5.25 3.36
C LEU A 35 -0.41 4.02 3.51
N VAL A 36 0.87 4.19 3.22
CA VAL A 36 1.84 3.10 3.31
C VAL A 36 2.88 3.49 4.33
N GLU A 37 2.95 2.72 5.41
CA GLU A 37 3.89 2.98 6.49
C GLU A 37 4.75 1.76 6.69
N LYS A 38 6.03 1.92 6.43
CA LYS A 38 6.99 0.82 6.59
C LYS A 38 7.82 1.06 7.83
N MET A 39 8.01 0.00 8.60
CA MET A 39 8.96 0.00 9.70
C MET A 39 9.70 -1.34 9.63
N ASN A 40 10.94 -1.29 9.16
CA ASN A 40 11.78 -2.46 8.93
C ASN A 40 11.08 -3.41 7.96
N GLU A 41 10.75 -4.61 8.39
CA GLU A 41 10.11 -5.58 7.52
C GLU A 41 8.60 -5.47 7.47
N LYS A 42 8.02 -4.70 8.38
CA LYS A 42 6.57 -4.59 8.47
C LYS A 42 6.08 -3.39 7.68
N VAL A 43 5.05 -3.60 6.88
CA VAL A 43 4.44 -2.51 6.13
C VAL A 43 2.96 -2.51 6.43
N THR A 44 2.45 -1.38 6.87
CA THR A 44 1.04 -1.21 7.16
C THR A 44 0.38 -0.41 6.05
N PHE A 45 -0.70 -0.95 5.51
CA PHE A 45 -1.48 -0.31 4.46
C PHE A 45 -2.79 0.15 5.08
N THR A 46 -3.10 1.42 4.94
CA THR A 46 -4.30 2.00 5.54
C THR A 46 -5.14 2.69 4.48
N ALA A 47 -6.44 2.44 4.52
CA ALA A 47 -7.39 3.14 3.67
C ALA A 47 -8.54 3.64 4.53
N THR A 48 -9.10 4.79 4.18
CA THR A 48 -10.22 5.33 4.92
C THR A 48 -11.09 6.15 3.98
N ASP A 49 -12.39 6.23 4.31
CA ASP A 49 -13.31 7.13 3.64
C ASP A 49 -13.83 8.17 4.64
N LEU A 50 -13.14 8.33 5.75
CA LEU A 50 -13.44 9.23 6.86
C LEU A 50 -14.44 8.64 7.85
N GLU A 51 -15.18 7.63 7.47
CA GLU A 51 -16.11 6.97 8.37
C GLU A 51 -15.57 5.63 8.82
N ILE A 52 -14.89 4.94 7.93
CA ILE A 52 -14.33 3.62 8.19
C ILE A 52 -12.85 3.66 7.86
N GLN A 53 -12.07 2.95 8.63
CA GLN A 53 -10.65 2.81 8.34
C GLN A 53 -10.29 1.34 8.39
N THR A 54 -9.54 0.89 7.40
CA THR A 54 -9.04 -0.47 7.34
C THR A 54 -7.53 -0.45 7.30
N GLN A 55 -6.90 -1.27 8.12
CA GLN A 55 -5.43 -1.39 8.13
C GLN A 55 -5.05 -2.84 7.99
N VAL A 56 -4.04 -3.09 7.18
CA VAL A 56 -3.48 -4.43 7.00
C VAL A 56 -1.97 -4.31 7.08
N THR A 57 -1.35 -5.16 7.87
CA THR A 57 0.11 -5.19 8.00
C THR A 57 0.65 -6.45 7.36
N ALA A 58 1.69 -6.30 6.57
CA ALA A 58 2.31 -7.42 5.87
C ALA A 58 3.82 -7.34 6.00
N ASP A 59 4.47 -8.50 5.93
CA ASP A 59 5.92 -8.58 6.02
C ASP A 59 6.53 -8.46 4.63
N VAL A 60 6.36 -7.30 4.02
CA VAL A 60 6.87 -7.07 2.67
C VAL A 60 7.91 -5.97 2.62
N GLY A 61 8.32 -5.46 3.77
CA GLY A 61 9.33 -4.42 3.84
C GLY A 61 10.72 -4.94 3.53
N GLU A 62 11.52 -4.13 2.89
CA GLU A 62 12.89 -4.48 2.55
C GLU A 62 13.84 -3.55 3.29
N GLY A 63 14.78 -4.15 4.03
CA GLY A 63 15.78 -3.37 4.73
C GLY A 63 15.24 -2.75 6.00
N GLU A 64 16.13 -2.06 6.69
CA GLU A 64 15.78 -1.37 7.92
C GLU A 64 15.35 0.04 7.61
N GLY A 65 14.69 0.65 8.58
CA GLY A 65 14.29 2.03 8.45
C GLY A 65 12.80 2.19 8.24
N GLU A 66 12.38 3.45 8.16
CA GLU A 66 10.98 3.79 8.04
C GLU A 66 10.72 4.55 6.75
N VAL A 67 9.60 4.26 6.12
CA VAL A 67 9.12 5.02 4.97
C VAL A 67 7.64 5.27 5.19
N LYS A 68 7.20 6.48 4.90
CA LYS A 68 5.81 6.85 5.06
C LYS A 68 5.38 7.65 3.85
N THR A 69 4.42 7.14 3.11
CA THR A 69 3.97 7.79 1.89
C THR A 69 2.54 7.37 1.60
N THR A 70 1.93 7.96 0.58
CA THR A 70 0.64 7.48 0.10
C THR A 70 0.77 7.15 -1.38
N LEU A 71 0.03 6.15 -1.81
CA LEU A 71 0.07 5.68 -3.20
C LEU A 71 -1.34 5.55 -3.75
N PRO A 72 -1.52 5.82 -5.04
CA PRO A 72 -2.85 5.68 -5.66
C PRO A 72 -3.25 4.21 -5.71
N ALA A 73 -4.29 3.88 -4.96
CA ALA A 73 -4.68 2.49 -4.78
C ALA A 73 -5.12 1.83 -6.07
N ALA A 74 -5.99 2.49 -6.83
CA ALA A 74 -6.52 1.88 -8.04
C ALA A 74 -5.42 1.66 -9.07
N LYS A 75 -4.54 2.64 -9.21
CA LYS A 75 -3.47 2.55 -10.19
C LYS A 75 -2.48 1.46 -9.82
N LEU A 76 -2.10 1.40 -8.55
CA LEU A 76 -1.17 0.38 -8.11
C LEU A 76 -1.77 -1.02 -8.26
N THR A 77 -3.03 -1.17 -7.90
CA THR A 77 -3.70 -2.46 -8.05
C THR A 77 -3.76 -2.87 -9.52
N ALA A 78 -4.09 -1.92 -10.40
CA ALA A 78 -4.17 -2.22 -11.83
C ALA A 78 -2.80 -2.63 -12.38
N LEU A 79 -1.74 -1.97 -11.94
CA LEU A 79 -0.41 -2.32 -12.39
C LEU A 79 -0.01 -3.71 -11.93
N LEU A 80 -0.33 -4.06 -10.70
CA LEU A 80 -0.02 -5.38 -10.19
C LEU A 80 -0.80 -6.46 -10.93
N ASN A 81 -2.06 -6.18 -11.26
CA ASN A 81 -2.86 -7.13 -12.03
C ASN A 81 -2.33 -7.31 -13.45
N ALA A 82 -1.67 -6.30 -13.98
CA ALA A 82 -1.10 -6.38 -15.32
C ALA A 82 0.20 -7.17 -15.36
N ILE A 83 0.86 -7.32 -14.22
CA ILE A 83 2.07 -8.12 -14.15
C ILE A 83 1.69 -9.59 -14.14
N THR A 84 2.22 -10.35 -15.10
CA THR A 84 1.88 -11.76 -15.20
C THR A 84 2.72 -12.58 -14.24
N GLY A 85 2.11 -13.62 -13.70
CA GLY A 85 2.81 -14.52 -12.80
C GLY A 85 2.71 -14.09 -11.36
N SER A 86 1.98 -14.86 -10.55
CA SER A 86 1.75 -14.51 -9.16
C SER A 86 3.04 -14.48 -8.34
N GLY A 87 4.04 -15.24 -8.76
CA GLY A 87 5.31 -15.29 -8.05
C GLY A 87 6.34 -14.29 -8.56
N THR A 88 5.97 -13.43 -9.49
CA THR A 88 6.91 -12.45 -10.02
C THR A 88 7.32 -11.48 -8.92
N GLU A 89 8.62 -11.27 -8.78
CA GLU A 89 9.11 -10.35 -7.78
C GLU A 89 8.84 -8.91 -8.17
N VAL A 90 8.35 -8.13 -7.24
CA VAL A 90 8.12 -6.70 -7.46
C VAL A 90 8.80 -5.92 -6.35
N THR A 91 9.19 -4.70 -6.67
CA THR A 91 9.78 -3.79 -5.69
C THR A 91 9.15 -2.42 -5.82
N LEU A 92 9.09 -1.71 -4.70
CA LEU A 92 8.70 -0.31 -4.67
C LEU A 92 9.86 0.48 -4.10
N GLU A 93 10.21 1.53 -4.79
CA GLU A 93 11.34 2.37 -4.39
C GLU A 93 10.91 3.83 -4.41
N ASP A 94 11.21 4.53 -3.31
CA ASP A 94 10.88 5.95 -3.20
C ASP A 94 12.02 6.75 -3.82
N GLU A 95 11.73 7.44 -4.92
CA GLU A 95 12.72 8.26 -5.61
C GLU A 95 12.46 9.75 -5.43
N GLY A 96 11.77 10.10 -4.36
CA GLY A 96 11.49 11.49 -4.05
C GLY A 96 10.20 11.96 -4.65
N ARG A 97 10.20 12.30 -5.93
CA ARG A 97 8.99 12.78 -6.58
C ARG A 97 8.07 11.67 -7.00
N HIS A 98 8.62 10.48 -7.14
CA HIS A 98 7.85 9.32 -7.61
C HIS A 98 8.22 8.12 -6.78
N VAL A 99 7.27 7.21 -6.69
CA VAL A 99 7.53 5.88 -6.17
C VAL A 99 7.52 4.96 -7.39
N VAL A 100 8.57 4.18 -7.54
CA VAL A 100 8.75 3.36 -8.74
C VAL A 100 8.45 1.92 -8.41
N LEU A 101 7.53 1.35 -9.17
CA LEU A 101 7.22 -0.08 -9.11
C LEU A 101 8.00 -0.77 -10.20
N ARG A 102 8.79 -1.77 -9.84
CA ARG A 102 9.53 -2.56 -10.82
C ARG A 102 9.11 -4.01 -10.69
N SER A 103 9.02 -4.68 -11.83
CA SER A 103 8.81 -6.11 -11.83
C SER A 103 10.09 -6.79 -12.28
N GLY A 104 10.20 -8.07 -12.04
CA GLY A 104 11.39 -8.81 -12.37
C GLY A 104 11.75 -8.85 -13.84
N ASN A 105 10.87 -8.39 -14.71
CA ASN A 105 11.08 -8.44 -16.16
C ASN A 105 11.33 -7.06 -16.74
N ASP A 106 12.01 -6.21 -16.00
CA ASP A 106 12.39 -4.89 -16.47
C ASP A 106 11.26 -3.90 -16.63
N ALA A 107 10.04 -4.27 -16.32
CA ALA A 107 8.95 -3.32 -16.34
C ALA A 107 9.14 -2.32 -15.20
N ARG A 108 8.87 -1.06 -15.50
CA ARG A 108 9.08 0.02 -14.55
C ARG A 108 7.92 1.00 -14.67
N PHE A 109 7.26 1.26 -13.55
CA PHE A 109 6.12 2.16 -13.52
C PHE A 109 6.35 3.22 -12.47
N SER A 110 6.07 4.47 -12.80
CA SER A 110 6.22 5.57 -11.86
C SER A 110 4.86 5.97 -11.32
N LEU A 111 4.78 6.09 -10.01
CA LEU A 111 3.57 6.49 -9.32
C LEU A 111 3.80 7.82 -8.63
N ALA A 112 2.80 8.68 -8.65
CA ALA A 112 2.89 9.98 -8.01
C ALA A 112 2.31 9.88 -6.59
N PRO A 113 3.15 9.98 -5.56
CA PRO A 113 2.65 9.93 -4.20
C PRO A 113 2.09 11.27 -3.77
N LEU A 114 1.28 11.25 -2.73
CA LEU A 114 0.90 12.46 -2.02
C LEU A 114 1.49 12.38 -0.63
N ALA A 115 1.72 13.54 -0.02
CA ALA A 115 2.37 13.58 1.28
C ALA A 115 1.53 12.84 2.32
N ALA A 116 2.18 11.99 3.10
CA ALA A 116 1.48 11.22 4.11
C ALA A 116 0.94 12.09 5.24
N ASP A 117 1.56 13.24 5.45
CA ASP A 117 1.15 14.14 6.52
C ASP A 117 -0.29 14.59 6.38
N GLY A 118 -0.80 14.65 5.17
CA GLY A 118 -2.17 15.07 4.95
C GLY A 118 -3.19 13.94 5.00
N TYR A 119 -2.75 12.72 5.27
CA TYR A 119 -3.68 11.60 5.24
C TYR A 119 -4.54 11.58 6.50
N PRO A 120 -5.87 11.58 6.36
CA PRO A 120 -6.78 11.67 7.51
C PRO A 120 -6.95 10.31 8.21
N LYS A 121 -5.96 9.94 8.99
CA LYS A 121 -6.00 8.67 9.68
C LYS A 121 -6.82 8.78 10.95
N LEU A 122 -7.72 7.83 11.17
CA LEU A 122 -8.53 7.83 12.37
C LEU A 122 -7.66 7.53 13.58
N THR A 123 -8.06 8.09 14.73
CA THR A 123 -7.27 7.89 15.93
C THR A 123 -7.49 6.48 16.47
N ALA A 124 -6.55 6.04 17.29
CA ALA A 124 -6.61 4.70 17.83
C ALA A 124 -7.87 4.48 18.66
N GLY A 125 -8.36 5.51 19.28
CA GLY A 125 -9.55 5.37 20.12
C GLY A 125 -10.79 5.04 19.33
N THR A 126 -10.80 5.31 18.04
CA THR A 126 -11.94 5.00 17.21
C THR A 126 -11.73 3.76 16.38
N MET A 127 -10.55 3.19 16.47
CA MET A 127 -10.23 2.02 15.69
C MET A 127 -10.70 0.78 16.36
N ASP A 128 -11.40 -0.02 15.67
CA ASP A 128 -11.80 -1.29 16.22
C ASP A 128 -11.66 -2.41 15.21
N ALA A 129 -11.17 -2.11 14.03
CA ALA A 129 -11.00 -3.14 13.02
C ALA A 129 -9.59 -3.05 12.50
N GLU A 130 -8.71 -3.89 13.01
CA GLU A 130 -7.35 -3.89 12.58
C GLU A 130 -6.94 -5.30 12.24
N ILE A 131 -6.51 -5.50 11.02
CA ILE A 131 -6.00 -6.78 10.57
C ILE A 131 -4.49 -6.65 10.57
N THR A 132 -3.84 -7.35 11.46
CA THR A 132 -2.41 -7.15 11.66
C THR A 132 -1.56 -8.07 10.84
N GLU A 133 -2.14 -9.07 10.22
CA GLU A 133 -1.35 -10.01 9.48
C GLU A 133 -2.12 -10.55 8.33
N ILE A 134 -1.46 -10.54 7.19
CA ILE A 134 -2.01 -11.21 6.04
C ILE A 134 -2.04 -12.66 6.36
N GLY A 135 -2.75 -13.43 6.00
CA GLY A 135 -2.76 -14.82 6.29
C GLY A 135 -3.49 -15.14 7.55
N ARG A 136 -3.61 -14.13 8.39
CA ARG A 136 -4.43 -14.30 9.54
C ARG A 136 -5.59 -13.39 9.48
N ALA A 137 -5.98 -13.03 8.36
CA ALA A 137 -7.04 -12.09 8.18
C ALA A 137 -8.23 -12.59 8.93
N HIS A 138 -8.08 -12.71 10.15
CA HIS A 138 -9.15 -13.06 10.96
C HIS A 138 -9.81 -11.83 11.34
N VAL A 139 -10.69 -11.69 10.84
CA VAL A 139 -11.42 -10.55 11.15
C VAL A 139 -12.65 -10.95 11.88
#